data_a71aad8afcd19d32c2eb9f1d979553d3
#
_entry.id   a71aad8afcd19d32c2eb9f1d979553d3
#
_cell.length_a   1.000
_cell.length_b   1.000
_cell.length_c   1.000
_cell.angle_alpha   90.00
_cell.angle_beta   90.00
_cell.angle_gamma   90.00
#
_symmetry.space_group_name_H-M   'P 1'
#
loop_
_entity.id
_entity.type
_entity.pdbx_description
1 polymer ?
#
loop_
_entity_poly.entity_id
_entity_poly.type
_entity_poly.pdbx_seq_one_letter_code
_entity_poly.pdbx_strand_id
1 'polypeptide(L)'
;HEIDQVVATEKLNELGLETRFVTSRVGLVTPRIVCMIINEAYYTVQEGTASREDIDLGMKLGTAYPKGPFEWSREIGLDHVYETLEALYQDTKDERYKICPLLKTEYLQSFISS
;
A
#
# COMPACT_ATOMS: atom_id res chain seq x y z
N HIS A 1 25.39 -11.01 10.99
CA HIS A 1 25.49 -9.56 11.10
C HIS A 1 24.08 -8.97 11.29
N GLU A 2 23.94 -8.03 12.19
CA GLU A 2 22.63 -7.48 12.56
C GLU A 2 21.91 -6.86 11.36
N ILE A 3 22.63 -6.15 10.52
CA ILE A 3 22.09 -5.55 9.31
C ILE A 3 21.59 -6.62 8.35
N ASP A 4 22.32 -7.73 8.25
CA ASP A 4 21.93 -8.83 7.37
C ASP A 4 20.64 -9.49 7.84
N GLN A 5 20.41 -9.60 9.15
CA GLN A 5 19.18 -10.15 9.69
C GLN A 5 17.98 -9.25 9.41
N VAL A 6 18.15 -7.96 9.56
CA VAL A 6 17.10 -6.99 9.25
C VAL A 6 16.75 -7.05 7.77
N VAL A 7 17.76 -7.05 6.91
CA VAL A 7 17.57 -7.14 5.46
C VAL A 7 16.89 -8.45 5.08
N ALA A 8 17.29 -9.57 5.70
CA ALA A 8 16.66 -10.87 5.43
C ALA A 8 15.20 -10.89 5.84
N THR A 9 14.87 -10.32 7.01
CA THR A 9 13.49 -10.22 7.48
C THR A 9 12.64 -9.36 6.53
N GLU A 10 13.17 -8.22 6.12
CA GLU A 10 12.49 -7.37 5.15
C GLU A 10 12.27 -8.08 3.83
N LYS A 11 13.27 -8.81 3.34
CA LYS A 11 13.15 -9.57 2.09
C LYS A 11 12.10 -10.67 2.18
N LEU A 12 11.99 -11.36 3.30
CA LEU A 12 10.97 -12.39 3.48
C LEU A 12 9.57 -11.78 3.47
N ASN A 13 9.40 -10.64 4.12
CA ASN A 13 8.13 -9.93 4.10
C ASN A 13 7.80 -9.41 2.71
N GLU A 14 8.79 -8.87 1.99
CA GLU A 14 8.63 -8.39 0.63
C GLU A 14 8.30 -9.52 -0.35
N LEU A 15 8.86 -10.71 -0.17
CA LEU A 15 8.59 -11.85 -1.05
C LEU A 15 7.12 -12.27 -1.00
N GLY A 16 6.52 -12.30 0.20
CA GLY A 16 5.11 -12.58 0.34
C GLY A 16 4.24 -11.53 -0.35
N LEU A 17 4.61 -10.27 -0.20
CA LEU A 17 3.92 -9.16 -0.81
C LEU A 17 4.16 -9.13 -2.33
N GLU A 18 5.39 -9.39 -2.78
CA GLU A 18 5.74 -9.45 -4.20
C GLU A 18 4.95 -10.53 -4.93
N THR A 19 4.71 -11.68 -4.31
CA THR A 19 3.89 -12.73 -4.92
C THR A 19 2.51 -12.19 -5.26
N ARG A 20 1.91 -11.41 -4.36
CA ARG A 20 0.62 -10.79 -4.60
C ARG A 20 0.68 -9.72 -5.69
N PHE A 21 1.75 -8.92 -5.71
CA PHE A 21 1.95 -7.90 -6.74
C PHE A 21 2.14 -8.51 -8.12
N VAL A 22 2.90 -9.60 -8.22
CA VAL A 22 3.08 -10.31 -9.49
C VAL A 22 1.76 -10.85 -10.00
N THR A 23 0.95 -11.44 -9.12
CA THR A 23 -0.38 -11.92 -9.46
C THR A 23 -1.26 -10.76 -9.95
N SER A 24 -1.10 -9.58 -9.38
CA SER A 24 -1.85 -8.38 -9.76
C SER A 24 -1.22 -7.61 -10.93
N ARG A 25 -0.14 -8.13 -11.50
CA ARG A 25 0.60 -7.51 -12.60
C ARG A 25 1.21 -6.15 -12.27
N VAL A 26 1.66 -5.98 -11.04
CA VAL A 26 2.30 -4.75 -10.56
C VAL A 26 3.82 -4.90 -10.48
N GLY A 27 4.39 -5.94 -11.11
CA GLY A 27 5.77 -6.36 -10.91
C GLY A 27 6.86 -5.36 -11.23
N LEU A 28 6.53 -4.23 -11.91
CA LEU A 28 7.50 -3.20 -12.24
C LEU A 28 7.68 -2.15 -11.13
N VAL A 29 6.85 -2.18 -10.09
CA VAL A 29 6.88 -1.20 -9.00
C VAL A 29 7.10 -1.95 -7.70
N THR A 30 8.03 -1.47 -6.87
CA THR A 30 8.29 -2.15 -5.60
C THR A 30 7.08 -2.09 -4.67
N PRO A 31 6.86 -3.14 -3.84
CA PRO A 31 5.74 -3.14 -2.89
C PRO A 31 5.72 -1.91 -1.99
N ARG A 32 6.89 -1.45 -1.58
CA ARG A 32 7.03 -0.26 -0.74
C ARG A 32 6.44 0.98 -1.42
N ILE A 33 6.76 1.19 -2.70
CA ILE A 33 6.27 2.33 -3.46
C ILE A 33 4.76 2.22 -3.67
N VAL A 34 4.26 1.04 -4.01
CA VAL A 34 2.82 0.84 -4.21
C VAL A 34 2.05 1.13 -2.92
N CYS A 35 2.54 0.67 -1.78
CA CYS A 35 1.90 0.96 -0.49
C CYS A 35 1.91 2.46 -0.18
N MET A 36 2.98 3.17 -0.51
CA MET A 36 3.02 4.63 -0.38
C MET A 36 1.98 5.31 -1.25
N ILE A 37 1.86 4.87 -2.50
CA ILE A 37 0.88 5.42 -3.44
C ILE A 37 -0.54 5.19 -2.91
N ILE A 38 -0.82 4.00 -2.41
CA ILE A 38 -2.13 3.68 -1.83
C ILE A 38 -2.42 4.59 -0.63
N ASN A 39 -1.44 4.77 0.25
CA ASN A 39 -1.60 5.63 1.42
C ASN A 39 -1.90 7.08 1.03
N GLU A 40 -1.16 7.61 0.06
CA GLU A 40 -1.39 8.97 -0.45
C GLU A 40 -2.76 9.10 -1.09
N ALA A 41 -3.22 8.07 -1.79
CA ALA A 41 -4.56 8.05 -2.36
C ALA A 41 -5.64 8.13 -1.28
N TYR A 42 -5.44 7.44 -0.17
CA TYR A 42 -6.35 7.53 0.97
C TYR A 42 -6.38 8.94 1.57
N TYR A 43 -5.24 9.60 1.68
CA TYR A 43 -5.21 10.99 2.14
C TYR A 43 -6.01 11.90 1.20
N THR A 44 -5.87 11.70 -0.10
CA THR A 44 -6.60 12.50 -1.10
C THR A 44 -8.12 12.34 -0.94
N VAL A 45 -8.59 11.11 -0.73
CA VAL A 45 -10.01 10.84 -0.48
C VAL A 45 -10.45 11.44 0.85
N GLN A 46 -9.65 11.28 1.90
CA GLN A 46 -9.96 11.81 3.23
C GLN A 46 -10.11 13.34 3.19
N GLU A 47 -9.28 14.01 2.41
CA GLU A 47 -9.33 15.45 2.23
C GLU A 47 -10.50 15.91 1.37
N GLY A 48 -11.17 14.98 0.71
CA GLY A 48 -12.31 15.30 -0.15
C GLY A 48 -11.92 15.88 -1.49
N THR A 49 -10.67 15.73 -1.91
CA THR A 49 -10.16 16.32 -3.15
C THR A 49 -10.66 15.56 -4.38
N ALA A 50 -10.78 14.25 -4.30
CA ALA A 50 -11.21 13.41 -5.40
C ALA A 50 -11.85 12.13 -4.89
N SER A 51 -12.69 11.50 -5.72
CA SER A 51 -13.27 10.19 -5.40
C SER A 51 -12.26 9.07 -5.68
N ARG A 52 -12.53 7.88 -5.13
CA ARG A 52 -11.68 6.70 -5.35
C ARG A 52 -11.62 6.36 -6.84
N GLU A 53 -12.76 6.41 -7.51
CA GLU A 53 -12.86 6.10 -8.94
C GLU A 53 -12.06 7.09 -9.78
N ASP A 54 -12.11 8.37 -9.45
CA ASP A 54 -11.36 9.40 -10.17
C ASP A 54 -9.86 9.26 -9.95
N ILE A 55 -9.45 8.90 -8.75
CA ILE A 55 -8.03 8.68 -8.44
C ILE A 55 -7.50 7.49 -9.24
N ASP A 56 -8.24 6.37 -9.24
CA ASP A 56 -7.82 5.18 -9.98
C ASP A 56 -7.74 5.47 -11.48
N LEU A 57 -8.73 6.15 -12.03
CA LEU A 57 -8.74 6.51 -13.43
C LEU A 57 -7.59 7.46 -13.77
N GLY A 58 -7.37 8.48 -12.97
CA GLY A 58 -6.30 9.46 -13.17
C GLY A 58 -4.92 8.82 -13.14
N MET A 59 -4.69 7.88 -12.23
CA MET A 59 -3.42 7.17 -12.16
C MET A 59 -3.18 6.31 -13.39
N LYS A 60 -4.21 5.59 -13.86
CA LYS A 60 -4.08 4.77 -15.07
C LYS A 60 -3.79 5.62 -16.29
N LEU A 61 -4.44 6.76 -16.42
CA LEU A 61 -4.25 7.64 -17.57
C LEU A 61 -2.94 8.43 -17.49
N GLY A 62 -2.58 8.88 -16.29
CA GLY A 62 -1.42 9.76 -16.11
C GLY A 62 -0.09 9.05 -16.03
N THR A 63 -0.05 7.82 -15.52
CA THR A 63 1.19 7.08 -15.28
C THR A 63 1.31 5.82 -16.12
N ALA A 64 0.28 5.49 -16.88
CA ALA A 64 0.20 4.25 -17.67
C ALA A 64 0.28 2.98 -16.81
N TYR A 65 -0.03 3.06 -15.52
CA TYR A 65 -0.13 1.88 -14.69
C TYR A 65 -1.37 1.06 -15.07
N PRO A 66 -1.30 -0.27 -14.98
CA PRO A 66 -2.45 -1.09 -15.37
C PRO A 66 -3.64 -0.96 -14.42
N LYS A 67 -3.40 -0.49 -13.20
CA LYS A 67 -4.42 -0.35 -12.18
C LYS A 67 -4.18 0.90 -11.36
N GLY A 68 -5.26 1.40 -10.74
CA GLY A 68 -5.15 2.50 -9.80
C GLY A 68 -4.90 2.00 -8.38
N PRO A 69 -4.60 2.90 -7.45
CA PRO A 69 -4.23 2.53 -6.07
C PRO A 69 -5.32 1.77 -5.33
N PHE A 70 -6.59 2.10 -5.52
CA PHE A 70 -7.67 1.38 -4.83
C PHE A 70 -7.92 0.01 -5.43
N GLU A 71 -7.74 -0.16 -6.74
CA GLU A 71 -7.79 -1.46 -7.39
C GLU A 71 -6.67 -2.35 -6.86
N TRP A 72 -5.44 -1.83 -6.75
CA TRP A 72 -4.32 -2.56 -6.17
C TRP A 72 -4.59 -2.96 -4.72
N SER A 73 -5.11 -2.04 -3.94
CA SER A 73 -5.40 -2.29 -2.53
C SER A 73 -6.38 -3.45 -2.34
N ARG A 74 -7.37 -3.56 -3.22
CA ARG A 74 -8.32 -4.67 -3.18
C ARG A 74 -7.68 -6.00 -3.56
N GLU A 75 -6.78 -5.99 -4.55
CA GLU A 75 -6.11 -7.23 -4.99
C GLU A 75 -5.04 -7.70 -4.03
N ILE A 76 -4.25 -6.77 -3.49
CA ILE A 76 -3.18 -7.09 -2.55
C ILE A 76 -3.77 -7.49 -1.19
N GLY A 77 -4.84 -6.82 -0.79
CA GLY A 77 -5.44 -6.95 0.52
C GLY A 77 -5.03 -5.78 1.40
N LEU A 78 -6.02 -5.09 1.96
CA LEU A 78 -5.77 -3.89 2.77
C LEU A 78 -4.96 -4.23 4.02
N ASP A 79 -5.14 -5.44 4.57
CA ASP A 79 -4.37 -5.93 5.71
C ASP A 79 -2.86 -5.95 5.41
N HIS A 80 -2.49 -6.42 4.22
CA HIS A 80 -1.08 -6.44 3.81
C HIS A 80 -0.53 -5.04 3.59
N VAL A 81 -1.33 -4.15 3.02
CA VAL A 81 -0.93 -2.75 2.83
C VAL A 81 -0.70 -2.09 4.19
N TYR A 82 -1.65 -2.25 5.11
CA TYR A 82 -1.54 -1.68 6.44
C TYR A 82 -0.30 -2.18 7.18
N GLU A 83 -0.11 -3.49 7.21
CA GLU A 83 1.01 -4.11 7.91
C GLU A 83 2.36 -3.67 7.34
N THR A 84 2.44 -3.55 6.01
CA THR A 84 3.66 -3.09 5.34
C THR A 84 3.97 -1.64 5.70
N LEU A 85 2.98 -0.75 5.64
CA LEU A 85 3.15 0.65 6.01
C LEU A 85 3.52 0.81 7.49
N GLU A 86 2.86 0.04 8.36
CA GLU A 86 3.16 0.08 9.79
C GLU A 86 4.60 -0.33 10.07
N ALA A 87 5.05 -1.42 9.45
CA ALA A 87 6.42 -1.89 9.60
C ALA A 87 7.43 -0.85 9.09
N LEU A 88 7.15 -0.26 7.92
CA LEU A 88 8.02 0.77 7.35
C LEU A 88 8.08 2.00 8.25
N TYR A 89 6.96 2.43 8.79
CA TYR A 89 6.93 3.59 9.67
C TYR A 89 7.67 3.32 10.97
N GLN A 90 7.45 2.15 11.59
CA GLN A 90 8.14 1.80 12.82
C GLN A 90 9.66 1.70 12.63
N ASP A 91 10.09 1.23 11.48
CA ASP A 91 11.50 1.07 11.16
C ASP A 91 12.19 2.41 10.83
N THR A 92 11.55 3.24 10.02
CA THR A 92 12.15 4.47 9.49
C THR A 92 11.72 5.75 10.20
N LYS A 93 10.55 5.77 10.82
CA LYS A 93 9.88 6.96 11.36
C LYS A 93 9.69 8.06 10.31
N ASP A 94 9.69 7.66 9.03
CA ASP A 94 9.51 8.60 7.92
C ASP A 94 8.02 8.91 7.75
N GLU A 95 7.68 10.19 7.73
CA GLU A 95 6.28 10.64 7.60
C GLU A 95 5.59 10.11 6.35
N ARG A 96 6.35 9.77 5.30
CA ARG A 96 5.78 9.19 4.08
C ARG A 96 5.05 7.87 4.33
N TYR A 97 5.43 7.15 5.38
CA TYR A 97 4.81 5.87 5.73
C TYR A 97 3.77 5.99 6.83
N LYS A 98 3.52 7.21 7.30
CA LYS A 98 2.51 7.43 8.33
C LYS A 98 1.13 7.13 7.76
N ILE A 99 0.46 6.16 8.37
CA ILE A 99 -0.79 5.63 7.84
C ILE A 99 -1.91 6.65 7.93
N CYS A 100 -2.60 6.85 6.81
CA CYS A 100 -3.77 7.71 6.75
C CYS A 100 -4.87 7.18 7.70
N PRO A 101 -5.48 8.05 8.52
CA PRO A 101 -6.57 7.63 9.41
C PRO A 101 -7.70 6.90 8.71
N LEU A 102 -8.08 7.30 7.51
CA LEU A 102 -9.13 6.63 6.75
C LEU A 102 -8.73 5.19 6.41
N LEU A 103 -7.49 4.97 5.97
CA LEU A 103 -6.97 3.64 5.68
C LEU A 103 -7.01 2.77 6.94
N LYS A 104 -6.57 3.31 8.06
CA LYS A 104 -6.59 2.60 9.35
C LYS A 104 -8.02 2.23 9.76
N THR A 105 -8.95 3.16 9.57
CA THR A 105 -10.36 2.92 9.90
C THR A 105 -10.91 1.75 9.10
N GLU A 106 -10.67 1.73 7.79
CA GLU A 106 -11.15 0.64 6.93
C GLU A 106 -10.48 -0.69 7.26
N TYR A 107 -9.19 -0.65 7.59
CA TYR A 107 -8.47 -1.84 8.03
C TYR A 107 -9.11 -2.43 9.29
N LEU A 108 -9.39 -1.59 10.29
CA LEU A 108 -10.03 -2.04 11.52
C LEU A 108 -11.45 -2.55 11.28
N GLN A 109 -12.19 -1.89 10.40
CA GLN A 109 -13.55 -2.32 10.05
C GLN A 109 -13.57 -3.69 9.38
N SER A 110 -12.52 -4.06 8.67
CA SER A 110 -12.45 -5.36 7.99
C SER A 110 -12.49 -6.53 8.96
N PHE A 111 -12.05 -6.35 10.21
CA PHE A 111 -12.11 -7.38 11.23
C PHE A 111 -13.50 -7.50 11.85
N ILE A 112 -14.29 -6.44 11.80
CA ILE A 112 -15.63 -6.41 12.40
C ILE A 112 -16.65 -6.95 11.41
N SER A 113 -16.45 -6.66 10.11
CA SER A 113 -17.41 -6.97 9.05
C SER A 113 -17.36 -8.41 8.55
N SER A 114 -16.33 -9.15 8.92
CA SER A 114 -16.14 -10.52 8.41
C SER A 114 -16.99 -11.57 9.13
#